data_471827e3e185f17a33d248c87a9f58ad
#
_entry.id   471827e3e185f17a33d248c87a9f58ad
#
_cell.length_a   1.000
_cell.length_b   1.000
_cell.length_c   1.000
_cell.angle_alpha   90.00
_cell.angle_beta   90.00
_cell.angle_gamma   90.00
#
_symmetry.space_group_name_H-M   'P 1'
#
loop_
_entity.id
_entity.type
_entity.pdbx_description
1 polymer ?
#
loop_
_entity_poly.entity_id
_entity_poly.type
_entity_poly.pdbx_seq_one_letter_code
_entity_poly.pdbx_strand_id
1 'polypeptide(L)'
;DAEDPDYIYLIPQSEESIWSVSTGWDKNRKVYMEFGIDYNRTFGLHKTTALILYNQSKYYSPSLQYYVPNAYQGLVGRLTYEYASRYLAEFNMGYNGTENFAKGKRFGFFPAVSLGWVISEEKFFPKNNIVKYLKVRGSYGEVGNDQIGGDRFLYLPSSYGAASDSGVNKYNFGLASNPYTSLMIVENKIGNPDLTWEKAKKMNVGVDINLFNNCLTASFDIFKEKRNNILANRSTSPMIIGANLPAYNFGEMENRGWEMDLNFRHHIQDFHYWARFNYSFARNEIIYMDEVQKRYDYQMTTGRRKNQFFGLIFDGYYNSWEEINALDRPKSSWSGNQLQPGDVKYVDVNQDGVIDDYDMVPIGYTPVPEIIYGFKFIACR
;
A
#
# COMPACT_ATOMS: atom_id res chain seq x y z
N ASP A 1 49.67 -40.64 -11.49
CA ASP A 1 50.70 -39.64 -11.59
C ASP A 1 50.15 -38.31 -11.12
N ALA A 2 49.93 -38.29 -9.85
CA ALA A 2 49.32 -37.13 -9.20
C ALA A 2 50.29 -36.67 -8.13
N GLU A 3 51.18 -35.74 -8.47
CA GLU A 3 51.84 -34.95 -7.44
C GLU A 3 52.51 -33.75 -8.12
N ASP A 4 51.63 -32.84 -8.60
CA ASP A 4 52.07 -31.50 -8.89
C ASP A 4 51.72 -30.66 -7.65
N PRO A 5 52.68 -30.19 -6.85
CA PRO A 5 52.44 -29.46 -5.61
C PRO A 5 51.82 -28.08 -5.83
N ASP A 6 51.70 -27.63 -7.06
CA ASP A 6 51.11 -26.32 -7.39
C ASP A 6 49.59 -26.36 -7.74
N TYR A 7 48.96 -27.54 -7.73
CA TYR A 7 47.55 -27.67 -7.97
C TYR A 7 46.77 -28.10 -6.71
N ILE A 8 46.05 -27.19 -6.12
CA ILE A 8 45.01 -27.50 -5.12
C ILE A 8 43.82 -28.12 -5.84
N TYR A 9 43.71 -29.45 -5.84
CA TYR A 9 42.50 -30.12 -6.27
C TYR A 9 41.44 -29.91 -5.22
N LEU A 10 40.50 -28.98 -5.47
CA LEU A 10 39.24 -28.95 -4.76
C LEU A 10 38.44 -30.20 -5.20
N ILE A 11 38.55 -31.27 -4.41
CA ILE A 11 37.61 -32.37 -4.54
C ILE A 11 36.23 -31.76 -4.22
N PRO A 12 35.31 -31.69 -5.18
CA PRO A 12 33.97 -31.32 -4.80
C PRO A 12 33.49 -32.42 -3.86
N GLN A 13 33.25 -32.08 -2.60
CA GLN A 13 32.45 -32.92 -1.76
C GLN A 13 31.05 -32.96 -2.44
N SER A 14 30.87 -33.94 -3.30
CA SER A 14 29.53 -34.35 -3.66
C SER A 14 28.97 -35.02 -2.40
N GLU A 15 28.44 -34.21 -1.48
CA GLU A 15 27.41 -34.75 -0.64
C GLU A 15 26.34 -35.25 -1.60
N GLU A 16 26.20 -36.56 -1.70
CA GLU A 16 25.04 -37.15 -2.36
C GLU A 16 23.85 -36.52 -1.63
N SER A 17 23.22 -35.52 -2.25
CA SER A 17 22.02 -34.94 -1.74
C SER A 17 20.93 -36.01 -1.86
N ILE A 18 20.76 -36.76 -0.78
CA ILE A 18 19.63 -37.66 -0.64
C ILE A 18 18.38 -36.81 -0.82
N TRP A 19 17.66 -37.06 -1.86
CA TRP A 19 16.38 -36.39 -2.11
C TRP A 19 15.46 -36.64 -0.93
N SER A 20 15.31 -35.66 -0.04
CA SER A 20 14.35 -35.72 1.04
C SER A 20 13.03 -35.15 0.53
N VAL A 21 12.01 -36.00 0.43
CA VAL A 21 10.64 -35.55 0.16
C VAL A 21 9.97 -35.30 1.51
N SER A 22 9.68 -34.03 1.79
CA SER A 22 8.80 -33.69 2.91
C SER A 22 7.38 -33.45 2.39
N THR A 23 6.43 -34.22 2.86
CA THR A 23 5.01 -34.02 2.58
C THR A 23 4.41 -33.16 3.69
N GLY A 24 3.98 -31.94 3.36
CA GLY A 24 3.20 -31.09 4.25
C GLY A 24 1.70 -31.26 3.99
N TRP A 25 0.91 -31.35 5.06
CA TRP A 25 -0.54 -31.34 4.97
C TRP A 25 -1.07 -30.02 5.52
N ASP A 26 -1.78 -29.25 4.70
CA ASP A 26 -2.53 -28.09 5.16
C ASP A 26 -4.03 -28.43 5.18
N LYS A 27 -4.69 -28.07 6.27
CA LYS A 27 -6.14 -28.24 6.45
C LYS A 27 -6.76 -26.89 6.74
N ASN A 28 -7.57 -26.42 5.82
CA ASN A 28 -8.33 -25.21 6.04
C ASN A 28 -9.81 -25.42 5.72
N ARG A 29 -10.66 -24.60 6.32
CA ARG A 29 -12.09 -24.56 6.05
C ARG A 29 -12.58 -23.13 6.08
N LYS A 30 -13.23 -22.70 5.00
CA LYS A 30 -13.92 -21.42 4.93
C LYS A 30 -15.44 -21.66 4.85
N VAL A 31 -16.17 -20.99 5.71
CA VAL A 31 -17.63 -20.95 5.68
C VAL A 31 -18.02 -19.52 5.34
N TYR A 32 -18.86 -19.36 4.34
CA TYR A 32 -19.42 -18.07 3.93
C TYR A 32 -20.94 -18.20 3.89
N MET A 33 -21.64 -17.20 4.41
CA MET A 33 -23.08 -17.12 4.41
C MET A 33 -23.47 -15.69 4.02
N GLU A 34 -24.46 -15.59 3.17
CA GLU A 34 -25.01 -14.32 2.70
C GLU A 34 -26.52 -14.40 2.66
N PHE A 35 -27.16 -13.32 3.07
CA PHE A 35 -28.59 -13.12 2.95
C PHE A 35 -28.87 -11.70 2.45
N GLY A 36 -29.61 -11.57 1.34
CA GLY A 36 -29.92 -10.31 0.71
C GLY A 36 -31.39 -10.13 0.42
N ILE A 37 -31.85 -8.89 0.51
CA ILE A 37 -33.18 -8.45 0.08
C ILE A 37 -32.99 -7.34 -0.92
N ASP A 38 -33.50 -7.56 -2.14
CA ASP A 38 -33.47 -6.60 -3.24
C ASP A 38 -34.85 -6.04 -3.49
N TYR A 39 -34.91 -4.73 -3.67
CA TYR A 39 -36.12 -4.04 -4.12
C TYR A 39 -35.80 -3.22 -5.37
N ASN A 40 -36.58 -3.38 -6.42
CA ASN A 40 -36.43 -2.61 -7.65
C ASN A 40 -37.83 -2.23 -8.18
N ARG A 41 -38.06 -0.92 -8.32
CA ARG A 41 -39.34 -0.43 -8.82
C ARG A 41 -39.19 0.87 -9.59
N THR A 42 -40.00 0.98 -10.66
CA THR A 42 -40.14 2.20 -11.45
C THR A 42 -41.52 2.77 -11.28
N PHE A 43 -41.64 4.04 -10.93
CA PHE A 43 -42.86 4.79 -10.76
C PHE A 43 -42.89 5.98 -11.74
N GLY A 44 -43.39 5.78 -12.93
CA GLY A 44 -43.33 6.80 -13.97
C GLY A 44 -41.91 7.18 -14.32
N LEU A 45 -41.47 8.39 -13.98
CA LEU A 45 -40.11 8.88 -14.22
C LEU A 45 -39.11 8.57 -13.08
N HIS A 46 -39.57 7.96 -12.00
CA HIS A 46 -38.78 7.65 -10.82
C HIS A 46 -38.40 6.18 -10.81
N LYS A 47 -37.14 5.87 -10.77
CA LYS A 47 -36.63 4.51 -10.61
C LYS A 47 -35.86 4.43 -9.30
N THR A 48 -36.22 3.48 -8.45
CA THR A 48 -35.63 3.28 -7.15
C THR A 48 -35.19 1.83 -7.01
N THR A 49 -33.95 1.63 -6.57
CA THR A 49 -33.48 0.30 -6.16
C THR A 49 -32.93 0.36 -4.73
N ALA A 50 -33.20 -0.67 -3.96
CA ALA A 50 -32.64 -0.82 -2.62
C ALA A 50 -32.12 -2.24 -2.42
N LEU A 51 -31.01 -2.36 -1.75
CA LEU A 51 -30.42 -3.62 -1.33
C LEU A 51 -30.09 -3.53 0.15
N ILE A 52 -30.48 -4.55 0.91
CA ILE A 52 -29.96 -4.81 2.25
C ILE A 52 -29.37 -6.20 2.22
N LEU A 53 -28.09 -6.31 2.59
CA LEU A 53 -27.35 -7.55 2.54
C LEU A 53 -26.59 -7.76 3.85
N TYR A 54 -26.80 -8.92 4.46
CA TYR A 54 -25.99 -9.40 5.57
C TYR A 54 -25.05 -10.48 5.07
N ASN A 55 -23.78 -10.40 5.45
CA ASN A 55 -22.80 -11.43 5.16
C ASN A 55 -21.99 -11.79 6.39
N GLN A 56 -21.51 -13.04 6.41
CA GLN A 56 -20.66 -13.57 7.44
C GLN A 56 -19.67 -14.55 6.84
N SER A 57 -18.42 -14.46 7.25
CA SER A 57 -17.40 -15.43 6.88
C SER A 57 -16.61 -15.91 8.09
N LYS A 58 -16.23 -17.19 8.08
CA LYS A 58 -15.30 -17.80 9.05
C LYS A 58 -14.28 -18.63 8.32
N TYR A 59 -13.01 -18.38 8.62
CA TYR A 59 -11.90 -19.15 8.07
C TYR A 59 -11.12 -19.82 9.19
N TYR A 60 -10.96 -21.14 9.08
CA TYR A 60 -10.23 -21.98 10.03
C TYR A 60 -8.96 -22.50 9.38
N SER A 61 -7.84 -22.36 10.06
CA SER A 61 -6.57 -23.02 9.73
C SER A 61 -5.82 -23.31 11.03
N PRO A 62 -5.11 -24.45 11.13
CA PRO A 62 -4.23 -24.75 12.27
C PRO A 62 -3.08 -23.77 12.45
N SER A 63 -2.71 -23.02 11.38
CA SER A 63 -1.64 -22.02 11.41
C SER A 63 -2.09 -20.68 12.00
N LEU A 64 -3.40 -20.50 12.28
CA LEU A 64 -3.89 -19.24 12.83
C LEU A 64 -3.46 -19.05 14.29
N GLN A 65 -3.09 -17.83 14.62
CA GLN A 65 -2.70 -17.42 15.96
C GLN A 65 -3.81 -17.79 16.98
N TYR A 66 -3.41 -18.44 18.06
CA TYR A 66 -4.29 -18.97 19.11
C TYR A 66 -5.35 -19.94 18.63
N TYR A 67 -5.23 -20.52 17.43
CA TYR A 67 -6.25 -21.38 16.79
C TYR A 67 -7.64 -20.71 16.66
N VAL A 68 -7.70 -19.40 16.77
CA VAL A 68 -8.95 -18.65 16.63
C VAL A 68 -9.23 -18.39 15.14
N PRO A 69 -10.41 -18.78 14.64
CA PRO A 69 -10.73 -18.55 13.23
C PRO A 69 -10.79 -17.07 12.88
N ASN A 70 -10.44 -16.71 11.67
CA ASN A 70 -10.73 -15.38 11.14
C ASN A 70 -12.23 -15.26 10.92
N ALA A 71 -12.86 -14.33 11.59
CA ALA A 71 -14.28 -14.08 11.50
C ALA A 71 -14.55 -12.63 11.04
N TYR A 72 -15.46 -12.52 10.10
CA TYR A 72 -15.92 -11.26 9.58
C TYR A 72 -17.43 -11.30 9.44
N GLN A 73 -18.10 -10.19 9.73
CA GLN A 73 -19.51 -10.01 9.46
C GLN A 73 -19.79 -8.60 9.00
N GLY A 74 -20.77 -8.44 8.13
CA GLY A 74 -21.11 -7.17 7.55
C GLY A 74 -22.59 -7.03 7.26
N LEU A 75 -23.09 -5.82 7.49
CA LEU A 75 -24.38 -5.38 7.01
C LEU A 75 -24.13 -4.29 5.96
N VAL A 76 -24.62 -4.50 4.75
CA VAL A 76 -24.49 -3.58 3.64
C VAL A 76 -25.88 -3.07 3.27
N GLY A 77 -26.00 -1.75 3.11
CA GLY A 77 -27.16 -1.10 2.57
C GLY A 77 -26.81 -0.31 1.32
N ARG A 78 -27.61 -0.41 0.29
CA ARG A 78 -27.51 0.39 -0.93
C ARG A 78 -28.88 0.91 -1.33
N LEU A 79 -28.96 2.19 -1.62
CA LEU A 79 -30.15 2.84 -2.15
C LEU A 79 -29.74 3.63 -3.39
N THR A 80 -30.38 3.38 -4.51
CA THR A 80 -30.22 4.17 -5.72
C THR A 80 -31.53 4.83 -6.11
N TYR A 81 -31.44 6.04 -6.60
CA TYR A 81 -32.55 6.80 -7.10
C TYR A 81 -32.19 7.46 -8.41
N GLU A 82 -33.05 7.30 -9.39
CA GLU A 82 -32.93 7.91 -10.71
C GLU A 82 -34.25 8.62 -11.06
N TYR A 83 -34.13 9.88 -11.47
CA TYR A 83 -35.24 10.67 -11.94
C TYR A 83 -35.08 11.03 -13.42
N ALA A 84 -36.04 10.57 -14.23
CA ALA A 84 -36.13 10.87 -15.67
C ALA A 84 -34.83 10.60 -16.45
N SER A 85 -33.99 9.64 -16.01
CA SER A 85 -32.64 9.35 -16.53
C SER A 85 -31.66 10.53 -16.53
N ARG A 86 -31.97 11.60 -15.77
CA ARG A 86 -31.20 12.84 -15.68
C ARG A 86 -30.45 12.97 -14.39
N TYR A 87 -31.14 12.78 -13.27
CA TYR A 87 -30.56 12.93 -11.94
C TYR A 87 -30.41 11.56 -11.30
N LEU A 88 -29.21 11.27 -10.88
CA LEU A 88 -28.84 10.00 -10.28
C LEU A 88 -28.33 10.29 -8.88
N ALA A 89 -28.82 9.55 -7.91
CA ALA A 89 -28.32 9.59 -6.54
C ALA A 89 -28.14 8.17 -6.04
N GLU A 90 -27.04 7.92 -5.34
CA GLU A 90 -26.75 6.64 -4.72
C GLU A 90 -26.21 6.86 -3.31
N PHE A 91 -26.75 6.10 -2.37
CA PHE A 91 -26.26 6.02 -1.01
C PHE A 91 -25.88 4.58 -0.71
N ASN A 92 -24.67 4.40 -0.22
CA ASN A 92 -24.15 3.10 0.25
C ASN A 92 -23.76 3.21 1.72
N MET A 93 -23.98 2.16 2.46
CA MET A 93 -23.44 2.04 3.81
C MET A 93 -22.89 0.62 4.03
N GLY A 94 -21.76 0.54 4.71
CA GLY A 94 -21.21 -0.70 5.23
C GLY A 94 -21.09 -0.59 6.75
N TYR A 95 -21.63 -1.57 7.47
CA TYR A 95 -21.42 -1.75 8.89
C TYR A 95 -20.72 -3.08 9.10
N ASN A 96 -19.40 -3.05 9.22
CA ASN A 96 -18.53 -4.20 9.16
C ASN A 96 -17.88 -4.48 10.50
N GLY A 97 -17.76 -5.75 10.86
CA GLY A 97 -17.18 -6.20 12.12
C GLY A 97 -16.09 -7.23 11.91
N THR A 98 -15.01 -7.11 12.68
CA THR A 98 -13.86 -8.00 12.72
C THR A 98 -13.44 -8.29 14.15
N GLU A 99 -12.85 -9.45 14.41
CA GLU A 99 -12.30 -9.78 15.71
C GLU A 99 -10.88 -9.22 15.95
N ASN A 100 -10.28 -8.58 14.97
CA ASN A 100 -8.95 -7.98 15.07
C ASN A 100 -8.86 -6.85 16.10
N PHE A 101 -10.00 -6.31 16.53
CA PHE A 101 -10.08 -5.22 17.50
C PHE A 101 -10.77 -5.65 18.81
N ALA A 102 -10.51 -4.93 19.89
CA ALA A 102 -11.10 -5.14 21.21
C ALA A 102 -12.63 -5.00 21.17
N LYS A 103 -13.31 -5.60 22.15
CA LYS A 103 -14.76 -5.47 22.33
C LYS A 103 -15.13 -3.98 22.43
N GLY A 104 -16.12 -3.55 21.64
CA GLY A 104 -16.55 -2.15 21.52
C GLY A 104 -15.89 -1.39 20.37
N LYS A 105 -14.78 -1.89 19.79
CA LYS A 105 -14.08 -1.29 18.62
C LYS A 105 -14.17 -2.17 17.35
N ARG A 106 -14.81 -3.34 17.44
CA ARG A 106 -14.88 -4.34 16.37
C ARG A 106 -15.65 -3.87 15.14
N PHE A 107 -16.64 -3.00 15.33
CA PHE A 107 -17.53 -2.57 14.25
C PHE A 107 -17.17 -1.19 13.77
N GLY A 108 -17.11 -1.04 12.44
CA GLY A 108 -16.91 0.22 11.76
C GLY A 108 -18.09 0.56 10.84
N PHE A 109 -18.48 1.83 10.80
CA PHE A 109 -19.50 2.35 9.90
C PHE A 109 -18.84 3.16 8.78
N PHE A 110 -19.17 2.82 7.53
CA PHE A 110 -18.53 3.34 6.32
C PHE A 110 -19.61 3.77 5.31
N PRO A 111 -20.07 5.02 5.38
CA PRO A 111 -21.03 5.56 4.43
C PRO A 111 -20.35 6.06 3.16
N ALA A 112 -21.09 6.03 2.05
CA ALA A 112 -20.71 6.64 0.79
C ALA A 112 -21.94 7.21 0.07
N VAL A 113 -21.75 8.34 -0.59
CA VAL A 113 -22.78 8.99 -1.40
C VAL A 113 -22.20 9.32 -2.77
N SER A 114 -23.02 9.15 -3.82
CA SER A 114 -22.69 9.61 -5.16
C SER A 114 -23.87 10.29 -5.81
N LEU A 115 -23.56 11.30 -6.61
CA LEU A 115 -24.53 12.07 -7.39
C LEU A 115 -24.09 12.08 -8.86
N GLY A 116 -25.04 12.00 -9.76
CA GLY A 116 -24.80 12.09 -11.18
C GLY A 116 -25.86 12.95 -11.87
N TRP A 117 -25.40 13.75 -12.82
CA TRP A 117 -26.27 14.56 -13.65
C TRP A 117 -25.98 14.31 -15.12
N VAL A 118 -26.98 13.77 -15.82
CA VAL A 118 -26.91 13.52 -17.26
C VAL A 118 -27.40 14.77 -18.00
N ILE A 119 -26.48 15.66 -18.28
CA ILE A 119 -26.74 16.97 -18.88
C ILE A 119 -27.32 16.80 -20.29
N SER A 120 -26.91 15.78 -21.03
CA SER A 120 -27.40 15.52 -22.40
C SER A 120 -28.88 15.16 -22.46
N GLU A 121 -29.51 14.76 -21.33
CA GLU A 121 -30.97 14.48 -21.27
C GLU A 121 -31.78 15.69 -20.86
N GLU A 122 -31.17 16.83 -20.61
CA GLU A 122 -31.86 18.06 -20.29
C GLU A 122 -32.54 18.69 -21.51
N LYS A 123 -33.62 19.38 -21.28
CA LYS A 123 -34.40 20.04 -22.36
C LYS A 123 -33.64 21.17 -23.05
N PHE A 124 -32.73 21.83 -22.34
CA PHE A 124 -31.91 22.91 -22.88
C PHE A 124 -30.71 22.39 -23.67
N PHE A 125 -30.38 21.11 -23.55
CA PHE A 125 -29.21 20.56 -24.22
C PHE A 125 -29.48 20.32 -25.71
N PRO A 126 -28.71 20.90 -26.64
CA PRO A 126 -28.93 20.72 -28.07
C PRO A 126 -28.63 19.30 -28.48
N LYS A 127 -29.65 18.59 -28.99
CA LYS A 127 -29.47 17.25 -29.56
C LYS A 127 -28.79 17.36 -30.91
N ASN A 128 -27.51 17.14 -30.94
CA ASN A 128 -26.67 17.17 -32.13
C ASN A 128 -25.90 15.83 -32.31
N ASN A 129 -25.23 15.70 -33.43
CA ASN A 129 -24.45 14.51 -33.74
C ASN A 129 -23.01 14.54 -33.15
N ILE A 130 -22.62 15.64 -32.53
CA ILE A 130 -21.28 15.81 -31.96
C ILE A 130 -21.26 15.25 -30.53
N VAL A 131 -22.12 15.78 -29.63
CA VAL A 131 -22.20 15.34 -28.25
C VAL A 131 -23.49 14.56 -28.05
N LYS A 132 -23.40 13.24 -27.93
CA LYS A 132 -24.56 12.34 -27.73
C LYS A 132 -24.88 12.12 -26.28
N TYR A 133 -23.87 12.10 -25.42
CA TYR A 133 -24.00 11.86 -24.00
C TYR A 133 -22.99 12.70 -23.25
N LEU A 134 -23.47 13.37 -22.21
CA LEU A 134 -22.65 14.14 -21.28
C LEU A 134 -23.21 13.93 -19.87
N LYS A 135 -22.37 13.36 -18.99
CA LYS A 135 -22.70 13.14 -17.59
C LYS A 135 -21.57 13.68 -16.71
N VAL A 136 -21.95 14.43 -15.70
CA VAL A 136 -21.05 14.82 -14.60
C VAL A 136 -21.42 13.99 -13.38
N ARG A 137 -20.44 13.51 -12.66
CA ARG A 137 -20.64 12.70 -11.46
C ARG A 137 -19.66 13.11 -10.36
N GLY A 138 -20.11 12.96 -9.13
CA GLY A 138 -19.28 13.16 -7.95
C GLY A 138 -19.60 12.14 -6.89
N SER A 139 -18.60 11.71 -6.14
CA SER A 139 -18.77 10.79 -5.02
C SER A 139 -17.89 11.17 -3.85
N TYR A 140 -18.41 10.88 -2.66
CA TYR A 140 -17.67 10.96 -1.41
C TYR A 140 -18.03 9.75 -0.55
N GLY A 141 -17.02 9.11 0.06
CA GLY A 141 -17.29 7.97 0.91
C GLY A 141 -16.12 7.63 1.82
N GLU A 142 -16.43 6.84 2.85
CA GLU A 142 -15.44 6.27 3.77
C GLU A 142 -15.32 4.77 3.52
N VAL A 143 -14.08 4.26 3.57
CA VAL A 143 -13.74 2.84 3.50
C VAL A 143 -12.89 2.48 4.70
N GLY A 144 -13.25 1.39 5.39
CA GLY A 144 -12.47 0.84 6.50
C GLY A 144 -11.52 -0.25 6.06
N ASN A 145 -10.36 -0.31 6.73
CA ASN A 145 -9.41 -1.39 6.60
C ASN A 145 -9.10 -1.93 8.00
N ASP A 146 -9.20 -3.26 8.17
CA ASP A 146 -8.92 -3.98 9.41
C ASP A 146 -7.62 -4.80 9.36
N GLN A 147 -6.86 -4.66 8.27
CA GLN A 147 -5.58 -5.35 8.14
C GLN A 147 -4.49 -4.63 8.95
N ILE A 148 -4.02 -5.30 9.98
CA ILE A 148 -3.09 -4.79 10.97
C ILE A 148 -1.68 -5.38 10.82
N GLY A 149 -1.22 -5.55 9.56
CA GLY A 149 0.17 -5.89 9.26
C GLY A 149 0.59 -7.34 9.53
N GLY A 150 -0.37 -8.28 9.55
CA GLY A 150 -0.09 -9.72 9.66
C GLY A 150 -0.22 -10.29 11.08
N ASP A 151 -0.05 -9.50 12.12
CA ASP A 151 -0.36 -9.89 13.49
C ASP A 151 -1.85 -9.76 13.79
N ARG A 152 -2.38 -10.67 14.57
CA ARG A 152 -3.78 -10.64 15.04
C ARG A 152 -3.83 -10.28 16.51
N PHE A 153 -4.97 -9.77 16.96
CA PHE A 153 -5.22 -9.50 18.38
C PHE A 153 -4.18 -8.59 19.04
N LEU A 154 -3.72 -7.56 18.31
CA LEU A 154 -2.77 -6.58 18.84
C LEU A 154 -3.25 -5.84 20.08
N TYR A 155 -4.54 -5.98 20.42
CA TYR A 155 -5.12 -5.45 21.65
C TYR A 155 -4.86 -6.34 22.90
N LEU A 156 -4.44 -7.59 22.70
CA LEU A 156 -4.07 -8.48 23.79
C LEU A 156 -2.57 -8.32 24.09
N PRO A 157 -2.18 -8.23 25.37
CA PRO A 157 -0.78 -8.32 25.74
C PRO A 157 -0.29 -9.75 25.48
N SER A 158 0.85 -9.90 24.83
CA SER A 158 1.60 -11.15 24.86
C SER A 158 2.65 -11.03 25.96
N SER A 159 2.21 -11.30 27.17
CA SER A 159 2.89 -10.79 28.34
C SER A 159 4.29 -11.35 28.56
N TYR A 160 4.53 -12.61 28.31
CA TYR A 160 5.85 -13.21 28.55
C TYR A 160 6.14 -14.31 27.55
N GLY A 161 7.30 -14.29 26.94
CA GLY A 161 7.79 -15.33 26.05
C GLY A 161 9.25 -15.63 26.30
N ALA A 162 9.71 -16.79 25.86
CA ALA A 162 11.14 -17.06 25.84
C ALA A 162 11.81 -16.03 24.90
N ALA A 163 12.92 -15.48 25.35
CA ALA A 163 13.76 -14.63 24.51
C ALA A 163 14.16 -15.36 23.22
N SER A 164 14.31 -14.61 22.13
CA SER A 164 14.88 -15.20 20.91
C SER A 164 16.32 -15.62 21.16
N ASP A 165 16.78 -16.65 20.44
CA ASP A 165 18.13 -17.23 20.58
C ASP A 165 19.26 -16.28 20.13
N SER A 166 18.98 -15.01 19.85
CA SER A 166 19.96 -14.00 19.51
C SER A 166 20.69 -13.47 20.75
N GLY A 167 21.76 -14.16 21.13
CA GLY A 167 22.94 -13.73 21.92
C GLY A 167 22.75 -13.04 23.28
N VAL A 168 21.82 -12.11 23.42
CA VAL A 168 21.80 -11.16 24.55
C VAL A 168 20.90 -11.60 25.70
N ASN A 169 19.93 -12.45 25.45
CA ASN A 169 18.90 -12.83 26.44
C ASN A 169 19.06 -14.29 26.91
N LYS A 170 20.29 -14.72 27.13
CA LYS A 170 20.62 -16.06 27.62
C LYS A 170 21.37 -15.97 28.91
N TYR A 171 21.14 -16.95 29.77
CA TYR A 171 21.94 -17.15 30.95
C TYR A 171 22.63 -18.50 30.88
N ASN A 172 23.94 -18.50 31.09
CA ASN A 172 24.75 -19.72 31.08
C ASN A 172 24.99 -20.20 32.51
N PHE A 173 24.57 -21.41 32.80
CA PHE A 173 24.82 -22.08 34.07
C PHE A 173 25.88 -23.13 33.88
N GLY A 174 26.70 -23.39 34.93
CA GLY A 174 27.70 -24.43 34.94
C GLY A 174 29.07 -23.98 34.50
N LEU A 175 29.90 -24.93 34.05
CA LEU A 175 31.28 -24.67 33.67
C LEU A 175 31.37 -24.01 32.31
N ALA A 176 32.30 -23.08 32.15
CA ALA A 176 32.54 -22.38 30.89
C ALA A 176 32.85 -23.30 29.68
N SER A 177 33.39 -24.51 29.97
CA SER A 177 33.68 -25.53 28.95
C SER A 177 32.45 -26.32 28.48
N ASN A 178 31.35 -26.30 29.24
CA ASN A 178 30.10 -26.95 28.86
C ASN A 178 28.90 -26.25 29.55
N PRO A 179 28.54 -25.07 29.14
CA PRO A 179 27.50 -24.31 29.79
C PRO A 179 26.12 -24.85 29.45
N TYR A 180 25.25 -24.97 30.44
CA TYR A 180 23.81 -25.10 30.21
C TYR A 180 23.24 -23.72 29.97
N THR A 181 22.80 -23.45 28.75
CA THR A 181 22.24 -22.16 28.35
C THR A 181 20.73 -22.17 28.50
N SER A 182 20.19 -21.30 29.31
CA SER A 182 18.74 -21.09 29.47
C SER A 182 18.34 -19.75 28.83
N LEU A 183 17.25 -19.77 28.08
CA LEU A 183 16.64 -18.55 27.56
C LEU A 183 15.93 -17.81 28.70
N MET A 184 16.12 -16.49 28.72
CA MET A 184 15.41 -15.62 29.65
C MET A 184 13.94 -15.49 29.25
N ILE A 185 13.07 -15.26 30.20
CA ILE A 185 11.69 -14.83 29.93
C ILE A 185 11.72 -13.31 29.81
N VAL A 186 11.21 -12.81 28.70
CA VAL A 186 11.13 -11.36 28.41
C VAL A 186 9.68 -10.96 28.22
N GLU A 187 9.38 -9.72 28.56
CA GLU A 187 8.11 -9.09 28.20
C GLU A 187 8.16 -8.75 26.72
N ASN A 188 7.29 -9.41 25.93
CA ASN A 188 7.38 -9.30 24.48
C ASN A 188 6.60 -8.11 23.91
N LYS A 189 5.33 -7.98 24.27
CA LYS A 189 4.46 -7.02 23.62
C LYS A 189 3.37 -6.51 24.55
N ILE A 190 3.30 -5.21 24.67
CA ILE A 190 2.19 -4.54 25.36
C ILE A 190 1.01 -4.50 24.39
N GLY A 191 -0.17 -4.94 24.81
CA GLY A 191 -1.38 -4.87 24.01
C GLY A 191 -1.95 -3.44 23.98
N ASN A 192 -2.59 -3.06 22.87
CA ASN A 192 -3.27 -1.79 22.77
C ASN A 192 -4.79 -1.98 22.55
N PRO A 193 -5.62 -1.87 23.58
CA PRO A 193 -7.06 -2.01 23.46
C PRO A 193 -7.74 -0.88 22.69
N ASP A 194 -7.03 0.21 22.40
CA ASP A 194 -7.55 1.38 21.70
C ASP A 194 -7.45 1.30 20.18
N LEU A 195 -6.90 0.21 19.68
CA LEU A 195 -6.82 -0.03 18.24
C LEU A 195 -8.19 -0.03 17.57
N THR A 196 -8.27 0.62 16.42
CA THR A 196 -9.49 0.75 15.63
C THR A 196 -9.19 0.67 14.13
N TRP A 197 -10.23 0.74 13.33
CA TRP A 197 -10.19 0.71 11.88
C TRP A 197 -9.34 1.86 11.32
N GLU A 198 -8.48 1.55 10.39
CA GLU A 198 -7.92 2.51 9.45
C GLU A 198 -9.05 3.00 8.54
N LYS A 199 -9.13 4.30 8.29
CA LYS A 199 -10.19 4.92 7.48
C LYS A 199 -9.62 5.67 6.29
N ALA A 200 -10.11 5.35 5.10
CA ALA A 200 -9.84 6.09 3.88
C ALA A 200 -11.08 6.89 3.47
N LYS A 201 -10.95 8.22 3.48
CA LYS A 201 -11.94 9.16 2.94
C LYS A 201 -11.60 9.42 1.48
N LYS A 202 -12.53 9.04 0.60
CA LYS A 202 -12.34 9.11 -0.85
C LYS A 202 -13.30 10.11 -1.45
N MET A 203 -12.78 10.98 -2.30
CA MET A 203 -13.54 11.92 -3.11
C MET A 203 -13.16 11.73 -4.56
N ASN A 204 -14.16 11.68 -5.43
CA ASN A 204 -13.98 11.59 -6.87
C ASN A 204 -14.97 12.52 -7.56
N VAL A 205 -14.50 13.22 -8.59
CA VAL A 205 -15.35 13.99 -9.52
C VAL A 205 -14.96 13.56 -10.93
N GLY A 206 -15.97 13.21 -11.72
CA GLY A 206 -15.75 12.68 -13.06
C GLY A 206 -16.73 13.20 -14.08
N VAL A 207 -16.32 13.14 -15.34
CA VAL A 207 -17.12 13.49 -16.51
C VAL A 207 -17.06 12.34 -17.51
N ASP A 208 -18.22 11.89 -17.96
CA ASP A 208 -18.38 10.89 -19.01
C ASP A 208 -18.97 11.57 -20.26
N ILE A 209 -18.34 11.39 -21.41
CA ILE A 209 -18.77 12.03 -22.66
C ILE A 209 -18.72 11.04 -23.82
N ASN A 210 -19.78 11.05 -24.65
CA ASN A 210 -19.80 10.30 -25.90
C ASN A 210 -19.93 11.29 -27.07
N LEU A 211 -19.00 11.19 -28.00
CA LEU A 211 -18.88 12.08 -29.14
C LEU A 211 -19.08 11.33 -30.46
N PHE A 212 -19.46 12.09 -31.50
CA PHE A 212 -19.55 11.64 -32.90
C PHE A 212 -20.37 10.36 -33.06
N ASN A 213 -21.64 10.37 -32.61
CA ASN A 213 -22.52 9.20 -32.62
C ASN A 213 -21.94 7.97 -31.90
N ASN A 214 -21.27 8.18 -30.74
CA ASN A 214 -20.61 7.17 -29.94
C ASN A 214 -19.34 6.56 -30.58
N CYS A 215 -18.79 7.17 -31.64
CA CYS A 215 -17.48 6.75 -32.17
C CYS A 215 -16.37 6.97 -31.15
N LEU A 216 -16.42 8.07 -30.37
CA LEU A 216 -15.47 8.37 -29.31
C LEU A 216 -16.20 8.44 -27.96
N THR A 217 -15.79 7.61 -27.02
CA THR A 217 -16.22 7.71 -25.62
C THR A 217 -15.02 8.09 -24.78
N ALA A 218 -15.18 9.07 -23.89
CA ALA A 218 -14.17 9.55 -22.99
C ALA A 218 -14.70 9.59 -21.57
N SER A 219 -13.87 9.19 -20.62
CA SER A 219 -14.09 9.38 -19.18
C SER A 219 -12.88 10.07 -18.59
N PHE A 220 -13.12 11.08 -17.76
CA PHE A 220 -12.07 11.81 -17.05
C PHE A 220 -12.46 11.92 -15.58
N ASP A 221 -11.56 11.55 -14.69
CA ASP A 221 -11.75 11.53 -13.25
C ASP A 221 -10.63 12.26 -12.53
N ILE A 222 -10.99 13.02 -11.50
CA ILE A 222 -10.07 13.59 -10.52
C ILE A 222 -10.43 13.02 -9.17
N PHE A 223 -9.44 12.50 -8.45
CA PHE A 223 -9.67 11.89 -7.16
C PHE A 223 -8.71 12.39 -6.09
N LYS A 224 -9.20 12.33 -4.87
CA LYS A 224 -8.42 12.56 -3.65
C LYS A 224 -8.83 11.54 -2.60
N GLU A 225 -7.84 10.88 -2.00
CA GLU A 225 -8.01 9.97 -0.87
C GLU A 225 -7.19 10.49 0.30
N LYS A 226 -7.83 10.67 1.46
CA LYS A 226 -7.15 10.91 2.72
C LYS A 226 -7.33 9.70 3.63
N ARG A 227 -6.24 9.07 3.99
CA ARG A 227 -6.18 7.89 4.83
C ARG A 227 -5.71 8.30 6.22
N ASN A 228 -6.54 8.02 7.23
CA ASN A 228 -6.31 8.37 8.62
C ASN A 228 -6.31 7.10 9.48
N ASN A 229 -5.80 7.23 10.71
CA ASN A 229 -5.72 6.11 11.65
C ASN A 229 -4.90 4.94 11.09
N ILE A 230 -3.88 5.21 10.28
CA ILE A 230 -2.97 4.18 9.79
C ILE A 230 -2.22 3.63 11.00
N LEU A 231 -2.18 2.31 11.11
CA LEU A 231 -1.45 1.64 12.17
C LEU A 231 0.05 1.82 11.97
N ALA A 232 0.72 2.39 12.96
CA ALA A 232 2.16 2.60 12.94
C ALA A 232 2.77 2.41 14.33
N ASN A 233 4.04 2.01 14.36
CA ASN A 233 4.81 1.93 15.60
C ASN A 233 5.32 3.30 15.99
N ARG A 234 5.43 3.57 17.29
CA ARG A 234 6.08 4.78 17.79
C ARG A 234 7.59 4.67 17.63
N SER A 235 8.15 5.62 16.89
CA SER A 235 9.61 5.71 16.67
C SER A 235 10.29 6.64 17.69
N THR A 236 9.52 7.50 18.37
CA THR A 236 10.03 8.50 19.32
C THR A 236 10.13 8.00 20.76
N SER A 237 9.86 6.73 21.00
CA SER A 237 9.85 6.17 22.36
C SER A 237 11.25 5.87 22.87
N PRO A 238 11.61 6.30 24.10
CA PRO A 238 12.90 6.01 24.69
C PRO A 238 13.11 4.51 24.91
N MET A 239 14.28 3.98 24.57
CA MET A 239 14.64 2.57 24.79
C MET A 239 14.62 2.15 26.28
N ILE A 240 14.68 3.09 27.20
CA ILE A 240 14.64 2.84 28.66
C ILE A 240 13.34 2.17 29.13
N ILE A 241 12.29 2.18 28.30
CA ILE A 241 11.02 1.52 28.61
C ILE A 241 11.20 -0.01 28.73
N GLY A 242 12.20 -0.57 28.04
CA GLY A 242 12.55 -2.01 28.13
C GLY A 242 11.51 -2.98 27.55
N ALA A 243 10.42 -2.48 26.95
CA ALA A 243 9.38 -3.27 26.32
C ALA A 243 9.07 -2.76 24.91
N ASN A 244 8.62 -3.65 24.03
CA ASN A 244 8.13 -3.27 22.72
C ASN A 244 6.78 -2.57 22.85
N LEU A 245 6.73 -1.30 22.50
CA LEU A 245 5.49 -0.56 22.51
C LEU A 245 4.53 -1.08 21.43
N PRO A 246 3.22 -1.09 21.71
CA PRO A 246 2.24 -1.49 20.74
C PRO A 246 2.15 -0.48 19.59
N ALA A 247 1.64 -0.94 18.46
CA ALA A 247 1.25 -0.05 17.38
C ALA A 247 0.03 0.79 17.77
N TYR A 248 -0.10 1.99 17.19
CA TYR A 248 -1.19 2.94 17.40
C TYR A 248 -1.76 3.43 16.07
N ASN A 249 -3.01 3.86 16.08
CA ASN A 249 -3.68 4.44 14.91
C ASN A 249 -3.46 5.96 14.84
N PHE A 250 -2.31 6.41 14.36
CA PHE A 250 -2.02 7.84 14.25
C PHE A 250 -1.50 8.28 12.87
N GLY A 251 -1.07 7.35 12.03
CA GLY A 251 -0.52 7.68 10.72
C GLY A 251 -1.57 8.30 9.78
N GLU A 252 -1.16 9.29 9.01
CA GLU A 252 -1.97 9.93 7.98
C GLU A 252 -1.25 9.99 6.64
N MET A 253 -1.97 9.64 5.57
CA MET A 253 -1.50 9.75 4.19
C MET A 253 -2.55 10.38 3.30
N GLU A 254 -2.10 11.08 2.29
CA GLU A 254 -2.95 11.58 1.21
C GLU A 254 -2.51 10.95 -0.12
N ASN A 255 -3.47 10.63 -0.98
CA ASN A 255 -3.23 10.23 -2.36
C ASN A 255 -4.16 11.05 -3.26
N ARG A 256 -3.61 11.63 -4.33
CA ARG A 256 -4.35 12.45 -5.28
C ARG A 256 -3.89 12.17 -6.70
N GLY A 257 -4.82 12.31 -7.62
CA GLY A 257 -4.51 12.03 -9.00
C GLY A 257 -5.68 12.30 -9.95
N TRP A 258 -5.47 11.92 -11.20
CA TRP A 258 -6.46 11.98 -12.23
C TRP A 258 -6.30 10.81 -13.20
N GLU A 259 -7.40 10.42 -13.82
CA GLU A 259 -7.46 9.30 -14.75
C GLU A 259 -8.23 9.69 -15.99
N MET A 260 -7.84 9.13 -17.12
CA MET A 260 -8.49 9.32 -18.41
C MET A 260 -8.58 8.00 -19.14
N ASP A 261 -9.77 7.68 -19.64
CA ASP A 261 -10.01 6.54 -20.55
C ASP A 261 -10.66 7.06 -21.83
N LEU A 262 -10.06 6.76 -22.96
CA LEU A 262 -10.53 7.11 -24.29
C LEU A 262 -10.76 5.83 -25.10
N ASN A 263 -11.96 5.65 -25.64
CA ASN A 263 -12.30 4.55 -26.51
C ASN A 263 -12.81 5.11 -27.82
N PHE A 264 -12.14 4.79 -28.89
CA PHE A 264 -12.53 5.13 -30.25
C PHE A 264 -12.96 3.86 -30.99
N ARG A 265 -14.15 3.87 -31.62
CA ARG A 265 -14.67 2.77 -32.43
C ARG A 265 -15.30 3.33 -33.68
N HIS A 266 -14.90 2.81 -34.81
CA HIS A 266 -15.47 3.19 -36.09
C HIS A 266 -15.45 2.01 -37.06
N HIS A 267 -16.31 2.05 -38.06
CA HIS A 267 -16.35 1.06 -39.14
C HIS A 267 -16.54 1.78 -40.48
N ILE A 268 -15.94 1.21 -41.50
CA ILE A 268 -16.11 1.62 -42.86
C ILE A 268 -16.46 0.35 -43.66
N GLN A 269 -17.77 0.24 -44.06
CA GLN A 269 -18.30 -1.00 -44.64
C GLN A 269 -18.03 -2.20 -43.69
N ASP A 270 -17.36 -3.25 -44.19
CA ASP A 270 -17.01 -4.46 -43.43
C ASP A 270 -15.72 -4.33 -42.61
N PHE A 271 -15.04 -3.17 -42.68
CA PHE A 271 -13.80 -2.94 -41.97
C PHE A 271 -14.09 -2.25 -40.61
N HIS A 272 -13.80 -2.96 -39.54
CA HIS A 272 -14.02 -2.48 -38.17
C HIS A 272 -12.66 -2.17 -37.53
N TYR A 273 -12.54 -1.02 -36.89
CA TYR A 273 -11.34 -0.67 -36.14
C TYR A 273 -11.71 0.08 -34.85
N TRP A 274 -10.89 -0.16 -33.84
CA TRP A 274 -11.02 0.51 -32.57
C TRP A 274 -9.67 0.74 -31.92
N ALA A 275 -9.60 1.81 -31.15
CA ALA A 275 -8.45 2.15 -30.34
C ALA A 275 -8.91 2.46 -28.92
N ARG A 276 -8.11 2.05 -27.95
CA ARG A 276 -8.28 2.42 -26.55
C ARG A 276 -7.00 3.04 -26.04
N PHE A 277 -7.12 4.14 -25.32
CA PHE A 277 -6.05 4.78 -24.59
C PHE A 277 -6.51 5.00 -23.16
N ASN A 278 -5.70 4.61 -22.20
CA ASN A 278 -5.90 4.91 -20.80
C ASN A 278 -4.64 5.57 -20.23
N TYR A 279 -4.85 6.51 -19.34
CA TYR A 279 -3.80 7.20 -18.63
C TYR A 279 -4.22 7.44 -17.20
N SER A 280 -3.32 7.19 -16.26
CA SER A 280 -3.52 7.42 -14.85
C SER A 280 -2.29 8.11 -14.27
N PHE A 281 -2.51 9.15 -13.48
CA PHE A 281 -1.51 9.81 -12.65
C PHE A 281 -1.97 9.78 -11.21
N ALA A 282 -1.13 9.26 -10.31
CA ALA A 282 -1.41 9.21 -8.88
C ALA A 282 -0.14 9.55 -8.07
N ARG A 283 -0.28 10.42 -7.09
CA ARG A 283 0.81 10.77 -6.17
C ARG A 283 0.35 10.71 -4.74
N ASN A 284 1.08 9.97 -3.93
CA ASN A 284 0.84 9.90 -2.50
C ASN A 284 1.84 10.78 -1.72
N GLU A 285 1.43 11.14 -0.50
CA GLU A 285 2.21 11.94 0.43
C GLU A 285 1.94 11.49 1.87
N ILE A 286 2.99 11.31 2.66
CA ILE A 286 2.89 11.05 4.08
C ILE A 286 2.62 12.39 4.77
N ILE A 287 1.42 12.54 5.33
CA ILE A 287 1.03 13.78 6.02
C ILE A 287 1.53 13.77 7.46
N TYR A 288 1.41 12.63 8.14
CA TYR A 288 1.87 12.47 9.51
C TYR A 288 2.29 11.03 9.80
N MET A 289 3.45 10.91 10.42
CA MET A 289 3.96 9.69 11.06
C MET A 289 4.71 10.11 12.33
N ASP A 290 4.82 9.21 13.32
CA ASP A 290 5.67 9.42 14.49
C ASP A 290 7.15 9.22 14.11
N GLU A 291 7.71 10.20 13.46
CA GLU A 291 9.08 10.20 12.97
C GLU A 291 10.00 10.95 13.93
N VAL A 292 11.15 10.35 14.24
CA VAL A 292 12.18 11.01 15.03
C VAL A 292 12.70 12.21 14.25
N GLN A 293 12.75 13.38 14.92
CA GLN A 293 13.32 14.59 14.34
C GLN A 293 14.72 14.30 13.80
N LYS A 294 14.90 14.47 12.50
CA LYS A 294 16.20 14.38 11.86
C LYS A 294 17.00 15.66 12.03
N ARG A 295 18.31 15.57 11.88
CA ARG A 295 19.20 16.74 11.98
C ARG A 295 18.91 17.78 10.88
N TYR A 296 18.51 17.28 9.70
CA TYR A 296 18.19 18.10 8.54
C TYR A 296 16.81 17.77 7.99
N ASP A 297 16.03 18.78 7.63
CA ASP A 297 14.65 18.63 7.16
C ASP A 297 14.55 17.84 5.85
N TYR A 298 15.58 17.87 5.01
CA TYR A 298 15.58 17.11 3.77
C TYR A 298 15.65 15.59 4.00
N GLN A 299 16.04 15.13 5.20
CA GLN A 299 16.08 13.71 5.58
C GLN A 299 14.73 13.19 6.12
N MET A 300 13.76 14.08 6.34
CA MET A 300 12.45 13.68 6.84
C MET A 300 11.67 12.92 5.77
N THR A 301 10.98 11.85 6.19
CA THR A 301 10.06 11.09 5.33
C THR A 301 8.65 11.67 5.32
N THR A 302 8.25 12.35 6.40
CA THR A 302 7.02 13.13 6.46
C THR A 302 7.06 14.27 5.44
N GLY A 303 5.95 14.47 4.71
CA GLY A 303 5.88 15.38 3.58
C GLY A 303 6.44 14.81 2.27
N ARG A 304 6.87 13.53 2.27
CA ARG A 304 7.39 12.83 1.10
C ARG A 304 6.44 11.70 0.66
N ARG A 305 6.76 11.12 -0.50
CA ARG A 305 6.06 9.94 -0.99
C ARG A 305 6.38 8.74 -0.11
N LYS A 306 5.44 7.84 0.05
CA LYS A 306 5.71 6.55 0.68
C LYS A 306 6.76 5.79 -0.12
N ASN A 307 7.76 5.22 0.56
CA ASN A 307 8.90 4.52 -0.02
C ASN A 307 9.77 5.42 -0.93
N GLN A 308 9.87 6.71 -0.61
CA GLN A 308 10.85 7.59 -1.25
C GLN A 308 12.27 7.06 -1.01
N PHE A 309 13.04 6.95 -2.08
CA PHE A 309 14.47 6.63 -1.95
C PHE A 309 15.25 7.85 -1.47
N PHE A 310 16.21 7.56 -0.59
CA PHE A 310 17.21 8.51 -0.14
C PHE A 310 18.59 8.01 -0.58
N GLY A 311 19.44 8.91 -0.99
CA GLY A 311 20.78 8.58 -1.45
C GLY A 311 21.62 9.81 -1.68
N LEU A 312 22.87 9.59 -2.03
CA LEU A 312 23.83 10.65 -2.33
C LEU A 312 23.63 11.20 -3.74
N ILE A 313 23.91 12.49 -3.92
CA ILE A 313 23.89 13.12 -5.22
C ILE A 313 25.22 12.85 -5.92
N PHE A 314 25.16 12.31 -7.14
CA PHE A 314 26.34 12.09 -7.98
C PHE A 314 26.93 13.42 -8.46
N ASP A 315 28.26 13.60 -8.28
CA ASP A 315 29.03 14.79 -8.66
C ASP A 315 30.12 14.49 -9.72
N GLY A 316 30.08 13.32 -10.34
CA GLY A 316 31.06 12.90 -11.33
C GLY A 316 32.00 11.81 -10.82
N TYR A 317 33.16 11.72 -11.45
CA TYR A 317 34.21 10.76 -11.11
C TYR A 317 35.49 11.49 -10.70
N TYR A 318 36.28 10.87 -9.85
CA TYR A 318 37.65 11.35 -9.58
C TYR A 318 38.49 11.11 -10.83
N ASN A 319 39.11 12.16 -11.36
CA ASN A 319 39.88 12.07 -12.61
C ASN A 319 41.36 11.79 -12.38
N SER A 320 41.90 12.14 -11.22
CA SER A 320 43.31 12.00 -10.93
C SER A 320 43.61 11.79 -9.45
N TRP A 321 44.82 11.39 -9.16
CA TRP A 321 45.32 11.26 -7.79
C TRP A 321 45.49 12.61 -7.09
N GLU A 322 45.76 13.69 -7.83
CA GLU A 322 45.78 15.06 -7.31
C GLU A 322 44.45 15.49 -6.76
N GLU A 323 43.37 15.19 -7.47
CA GLU A 323 42.00 15.48 -7.02
C GLU A 323 41.64 14.66 -5.77
N ILE A 324 42.02 13.38 -5.73
CA ILE A 324 41.78 12.51 -4.58
C ILE A 324 42.51 12.97 -3.34
N ASN A 325 43.73 13.49 -3.51
CA ASN A 325 44.62 13.91 -2.41
C ASN A 325 44.44 15.41 -2.06
N ALA A 326 43.53 16.14 -2.72
CA ALA A 326 43.28 17.53 -2.41
C ALA A 326 42.82 17.70 -0.95
N LEU A 327 43.34 18.72 -0.26
CA LEU A 327 43.09 18.96 1.17
C LEU A 327 41.67 19.42 1.46
N ASP A 328 41.02 20.06 0.49
CA ASP A 328 39.65 20.56 0.54
C ASP A 328 38.58 19.56 0.08
N ARG A 329 39.00 18.35 -0.31
CA ARG A 329 38.11 17.29 -0.69
C ARG A 329 37.30 16.77 0.50
N PRO A 330 35.99 16.65 0.41
CA PRO A 330 35.17 15.98 1.42
C PRO A 330 35.63 14.52 1.62
N LYS A 331 35.73 14.11 2.88
CA LYS A 331 36.17 12.74 3.24
C LYS A 331 34.96 11.85 3.37
N SER A 332 35.02 10.62 2.83
CA SER A 332 33.98 9.63 3.05
C SER A 332 34.08 9.00 4.43
N SER A 333 32.96 8.94 5.16
CA SER A 333 32.87 8.25 6.44
C SER A 333 32.80 6.71 6.30
N TRP A 334 32.43 6.21 5.14
CA TRP A 334 32.34 4.76 4.85
C TRP A 334 33.68 4.15 4.38
N SER A 335 34.76 4.78 4.64
CA SER A 335 36.06 4.39 4.08
C SER A 335 36.61 3.12 4.69
N GLY A 336 36.41 2.00 4.03
CA GLY A 336 37.36 0.87 4.08
C GLY A 336 38.24 0.76 2.84
N ASN A 337 37.91 1.47 1.77
CA ASN A 337 38.58 1.37 0.48
C ASN A 337 39.36 2.63 0.15
N GLN A 338 40.56 2.46 -0.37
CA GLN A 338 41.33 3.55 -0.95
C GLN A 338 40.65 3.98 -2.24
N LEU A 339 40.27 5.26 -2.33
CA LEU A 339 39.75 5.86 -3.56
C LEU A 339 40.79 5.79 -4.68
N GLN A 340 40.30 5.57 -5.89
CA GLN A 340 41.10 5.50 -7.11
C GLN A 340 40.53 6.43 -8.18
N PRO A 341 41.34 6.91 -9.13
CA PRO A 341 40.79 7.58 -10.30
C PRO A 341 39.74 6.70 -11.03
N GLY A 342 38.56 7.26 -11.32
CA GLY A 342 37.42 6.53 -11.83
C GLY A 342 36.38 6.20 -10.80
N ASP A 343 36.64 6.34 -9.51
CA ASP A 343 35.62 6.19 -8.46
C ASP A 343 34.61 7.35 -8.49
N VAL A 344 33.40 7.05 -8.00
CA VAL A 344 32.31 8.01 -7.95
C VAL A 344 32.54 9.08 -6.89
N LYS A 345 32.30 10.32 -7.26
CA LYS A 345 32.31 11.50 -6.41
C LYS A 345 30.89 11.90 -6.04
N TYR A 346 30.67 12.28 -4.80
CA TYR A 346 29.37 12.70 -4.29
C TYR A 346 29.40 14.13 -3.74
N VAL A 347 28.26 14.78 -3.78
CA VAL A 347 28.07 16.13 -3.25
C VAL A 347 27.98 16.07 -1.72
N ASP A 348 28.77 16.90 -1.05
CA ASP A 348 28.63 17.24 0.37
C ASP A 348 27.49 18.27 0.48
N VAL A 349 26.29 17.76 0.85
CA VAL A 349 25.06 18.56 0.84
C VAL A 349 25.02 19.51 2.02
N ASN A 350 25.52 19.10 3.18
CA ASN A 350 25.51 19.88 4.41
C ASN A 350 26.77 20.75 4.58
N GLN A 351 27.77 20.58 3.69
CA GLN A 351 29.05 21.32 3.64
C GLN A 351 29.88 21.20 4.91
N ASP A 352 29.88 20.02 5.56
CA ASP A 352 30.68 19.78 6.75
C ASP A 352 32.05 19.15 6.47
N GLY A 353 32.36 18.88 5.20
CA GLY A 353 33.60 18.30 4.73
C GLY A 353 33.64 16.77 4.84
N VAL A 354 32.52 16.12 5.14
CA VAL A 354 32.40 14.67 5.26
C VAL A 354 31.22 14.17 4.46
N ILE A 355 31.42 13.20 3.58
CA ILE A 355 30.32 12.50 2.90
C ILE A 355 29.84 11.36 3.80
N ASP A 356 28.63 11.46 4.31
CA ASP A 356 28.02 10.47 5.20
C ASP A 356 26.50 10.35 5.03
N ASP A 357 25.83 9.68 5.99
CA ASP A 357 24.36 9.54 5.99
C ASP A 357 23.63 10.88 6.06
N TYR A 358 24.29 11.95 6.52
CA TYR A 358 23.70 13.29 6.57
C TYR A 358 23.61 13.96 5.18
N ASP A 359 24.33 13.48 4.18
CA ASP A 359 24.24 13.97 2.80
C ASP A 359 23.19 13.25 1.98
N MET A 360 22.53 12.22 2.56
CA MET A 360 21.46 11.52 1.87
C MET A 360 20.22 12.40 1.74
N VAL A 361 19.83 12.68 0.51
CA VAL A 361 18.64 13.46 0.13
C VAL A 361 17.63 12.60 -0.61
N PRO A 362 16.38 13.03 -0.74
CA PRO A 362 15.41 12.32 -1.56
C PRO A 362 15.87 12.29 -3.03
N ILE A 363 16.04 11.09 -3.58
CA ILE A 363 16.47 10.89 -4.97
C ILE A 363 15.44 10.07 -5.75
N GLY A 364 15.39 10.31 -7.07
CA GLY A 364 14.62 9.52 -8.02
C GLY A 364 13.12 9.45 -7.72
N TYR A 365 12.54 8.34 -8.13
CA TYR A 365 11.12 8.03 -7.94
C TYR A 365 10.95 6.85 -7.00
N THR A 366 9.74 6.67 -6.48
CA THR A 366 9.37 5.52 -5.65
C THR A 366 9.28 4.24 -6.51
N PRO A 367 9.33 3.04 -5.92
CA PRO A 367 9.15 1.79 -6.66
C PRO A 367 7.77 1.68 -7.35
N VAL A 368 6.77 2.42 -6.87
CA VAL A 368 5.43 2.46 -7.48
C VAL A 368 5.37 3.59 -8.49
N PRO A 369 5.10 3.33 -9.78
CA PRO A 369 5.02 4.37 -10.80
C PRO A 369 3.85 5.32 -10.52
N GLU A 370 4.10 6.62 -10.68
CA GLU A 370 3.06 7.65 -10.58
C GLU A 370 2.22 7.75 -11.85
N ILE A 371 2.82 7.41 -12.98
CA ILE A 371 2.19 7.46 -14.29
C ILE A 371 2.06 6.04 -14.83
N ILE A 372 0.85 5.68 -15.21
CA ILE A 372 0.55 4.43 -15.87
C ILE A 372 -0.28 4.76 -17.12
N TYR A 373 0.14 4.28 -18.27
CA TYR A 373 -0.62 4.43 -19.50
C TYR A 373 -0.65 3.16 -20.31
N GLY A 374 -1.68 3.01 -21.11
CA GLY A 374 -1.85 1.89 -22.01
C GLY A 374 -2.48 2.33 -23.33
N PHE A 375 -2.05 1.69 -24.40
CA PHE A 375 -2.62 1.88 -25.72
C PHE A 375 -2.90 0.53 -26.37
N LYS A 376 -4.09 0.40 -26.94
CA LYS A 376 -4.48 -0.79 -27.71
C LYS A 376 -5.16 -0.37 -29.00
N PHE A 377 -4.77 -0.98 -30.12
CA PHE A 377 -5.40 -0.80 -31.42
C PHE A 377 -5.73 -2.16 -32.01
N ILE A 378 -6.90 -2.30 -32.58
CA ILE A 378 -7.32 -3.50 -33.32
C ILE A 378 -8.09 -3.06 -34.57
N ALA A 379 -7.80 -3.72 -35.68
CA ALA A 379 -8.52 -3.61 -36.91
C ALA A 379 -8.83 -5.02 -37.45
N CYS A 380 -10.04 -5.20 -37.95
CA CYS A 380 -10.50 -6.47 -38.51
C CYS A 380 -11.48 -6.24 -39.66
N ARG A 381 -11.54 -7.21 -40.57
CA ARG A 381 -12.45 -7.25 -41.68
C ARG A 381 -13.36 -8.47 -41.58
#